data_440bfa009d159a652623d38cd0f612fd
#
_entry.id   440bfa009d159a652623d38cd0f612fd
#
_cell.length_a   1.000
_cell.length_b   1.000
_cell.length_c   1.000
_cell.angle_alpha   90.00
_cell.angle_beta   90.00
_cell.angle_gamma   90.00
#
_symmetry.space_group_name_H-M   'P 1'
#
loop_
_entity.id
_entity.type
_entity.pdbx_description
1 polymer ?
#
loop_
_entity_poly.entity_id
_entity_poly.type
_entity_poly.pdbx_seq_one_letter_code
_entity_poly.pdbx_strand_id
1 'polypeptide(L)'
;NVNFNDETLKLLIDKIEDTKKKLVPNCFTCSDSCGRNNNFDMSTLWTTDEDIRSLKSLILFGIRGMAAYAYHASVLGYTDETISKFFYKALFAIGMKDWGMDKLLPIVLEVGKVNLRCMELLDQANTTTYGTPVPTTVPLTIEKGPFIIITGHDLKDLQLLLEQTKDKGINIYTHGEML
;
A
#
# COMPACT_ATOMS: atom_id res chain seq x y z
N ASN A 1 3.08 -0.26 9.57
CA ASN A 1 2.70 -1.62 9.93
C ASN A 1 3.44 -2.02 11.19
N VAL A 2 2.74 -2.60 12.13
CA VAL A 2 3.32 -3.17 13.34
C VAL A 2 3.83 -4.56 13.00
N ASN A 3 5.10 -4.83 13.36
CA ASN A 3 5.67 -6.15 13.13
C ASN A 3 5.32 -7.06 14.31
N PHE A 4 4.57 -8.10 14.04
CA PHE A 4 4.25 -9.14 15.03
C PHE A 4 4.95 -10.48 14.75
N ASN A 5 5.74 -10.59 13.66
CA ASN A 5 6.38 -11.83 13.27
C ASN A 5 7.72 -11.59 12.56
N ASP A 6 8.79 -11.56 13.34
CA ASP A 6 10.16 -11.35 12.85
C ASP A 6 10.62 -12.44 11.89
N GLU A 7 10.18 -13.69 12.10
CA GLU A 7 10.59 -14.80 11.24
C GLU A 7 10.01 -14.66 9.83
N THR A 8 8.73 -14.30 9.72
CA THR A 8 8.09 -14.05 8.43
C THR A 8 8.73 -12.86 7.71
N LEU A 9 9.12 -11.81 8.43
CA LEU A 9 9.83 -10.68 7.84
C LEU A 9 11.20 -11.08 7.29
N LYS A 10 11.96 -11.87 8.04
CA LYS A 10 13.26 -12.39 7.57
C LYS A 10 13.11 -13.22 6.31
N LEU A 11 12.15 -14.16 6.29
CA LEU A 11 11.85 -14.96 5.10
C LEU A 11 11.46 -14.11 3.88
N LEU A 12 10.71 -13.02 4.10
CA LEU A 12 10.34 -12.10 3.03
C LEU A 12 11.55 -11.31 2.51
N ILE A 13 12.42 -10.85 3.40
CA ILE A 13 13.68 -10.17 3.04
C ILE A 13 14.55 -11.11 2.22
N ASP A 14 14.76 -12.34 2.66
CA ASP A 14 15.56 -13.34 1.96
C ASP A 14 14.99 -13.62 0.56
N LYS A 15 13.66 -13.76 0.45
CA LYS A 15 12.97 -13.92 -0.84
C LYS A 15 13.17 -12.74 -1.78
N ILE A 16 13.15 -11.51 -1.27
CA ILE A 16 13.40 -10.29 -2.05
C ILE A 16 14.84 -10.28 -2.53
N GLU A 17 15.81 -10.56 -1.67
CA GLU A 17 17.23 -10.60 -2.03
C GLU A 17 17.53 -11.70 -3.07
N ASP A 18 16.92 -12.85 -2.96
CA ASP A 18 17.08 -13.93 -3.95
C ASP A 18 16.43 -13.58 -5.30
N THR A 19 15.31 -12.89 -5.28
CA THR A 19 14.66 -12.38 -6.50
C THR A 19 15.54 -11.32 -7.16
N LYS A 20 16.09 -10.40 -6.37
CA LYS A 20 17.03 -9.37 -6.83
C LYS A 20 18.27 -9.99 -7.52
N LYS A 21 18.88 -11.02 -6.92
CA LYS A 21 20.01 -11.76 -7.53
C LYS A 21 19.65 -12.37 -8.89
N LYS A 22 18.43 -12.88 -9.05
CA LYS A 22 17.95 -13.47 -10.31
C LYS A 22 17.67 -12.44 -11.41
N LEU A 23 17.27 -11.23 -11.02
CA LEU A 23 16.93 -10.15 -11.95
C LEU A 23 18.16 -9.36 -12.43
N VAL A 24 19.31 -9.49 -11.76
CA VAL A 24 20.54 -8.84 -12.21
C VAL A 24 21.10 -9.63 -13.41
N PRO A 25 21.06 -9.08 -14.64
CA PRO A 25 21.64 -9.76 -15.78
C PRO A 25 23.16 -9.93 -15.56
N ASN A 26 23.70 -11.05 -16.00
CA ASN A 26 25.14 -11.27 -16.05
C ASN A 26 25.75 -10.26 -17.04
N CYS A 27 26.05 -9.08 -16.55
CA CYS A 27 26.74 -8.07 -17.33
C CYS A 27 28.23 -8.39 -17.36
N PHE A 28 28.72 -8.93 -18.46
CA PHE A 28 30.14 -9.24 -18.68
C PHE A 28 31.01 -8.03 -18.97
N THR A 29 30.40 -6.83 -19.15
CA THR A 29 31.11 -5.62 -19.59
C THR A 29 31.13 -4.49 -18.58
N CYS A 30 30.43 -4.62 -17.45
CA CYS A 30 30.41 -3.60 -16.41
C CYS A 30 31.49 -3.88 -15.36
N SER A 31 32.38 -2.92 -15.15
CA SER A 31 33.24 -2.84 -13.96
C SER A 31 32.40 -2.81 -12.68
N ASP A 32 33.00 -3.05 -11.52
CA ASP A 32 32.38 -3.18 -10.19
C ASP A 32 31.36 -2.08 -9.77
N SER A 33 31.20 -1.04 -10.57
CA SER A 33 30.22 0.04 -10.38
C SER A 33 28.80 -0.29 -10.87
N CYS A 34 28.58 -1.44 -11.53
CA CYS A 34 27.26 -1.88 -11.97
C CYS A 34 26.50 -2.49 -10.80
N GLY A 35 25.97 -1.66 -9.96
CA GLY A 35 24.82 -1.81 -9.04
C GLY A 35 24.48 -3.12 -8.34
N ARG A 36 25.38 -4.11 -8.31
CA ARG A 36 25.07 -5.45 -7.79
C ARG A 36 24.76 -5.50 -6.28
N ASN A 37 25.15 -4.46 -5.53
CA ASN A 37 25.00 -4.41 -4.07
C ASN A 37 24.55 -3.03 -3.54
N ASN A 38 24.15 -2.09 -4.38
CA ASN A 38 23.71 -0.79 -3.88
C ASN A 38 22.26 -0.88 -3.40
N ASN A 39 22.09 -1.08 -2.12
CA ASN A 39 20.84 -0.73 -1.47
C ASN A 39 20.61 0.76 -1.67
N PHE A 40 19.40 1.14 -2.05
CA PHE A 40 19.05 2.54 -2.18
C PHE A 40 19.17 3.21 -0.80
N ASP A 41 20.02 4.22 -0.71
CA ASP A 41 20.17 4.99 0.52
C ASP A 41 19.08 6.08 0.59
N MET A 42 18.10 5.85 1.41
CA MET A 42 16.99 6.78 1.63
C MET A 42 17.45 8.14 2.16
N SER A 43 18.61 8.24 2.81
CA SER A 43 19.15 9.52 3.30
C SER A 43 19.40 10.51 2.16
N THR A 44 19.71 10.03 0.97
CA THR A 44 19.90 10.86 -0.22
C THR A 44 18.67 11.66 -0.64
N LEU A 45 17.47 11.19 -0.29
CA LEU A 45 16.23 11.93 -0.54
C LEU A 45 16.15 13.20 0.30
N TRP A 46 16.67 13.16 1.51
CA TRP A 46 16.54 14.23 2.48
C TRP A 46 17.66 15.27 2.40
N THR A 47 18.74 14.96 1.67
CA THR A 47 19.94 15.82 1.52
C THR A 47 20.01 16.54 0.19
N THR A 48 19.01 16.41 -0.67
CA THR A 48 18.93 17.09 -1.96
C THR A 48 18.29 18.49 -1.84
N ASP A 49 18.29 19.23 -2.94
CA ASP A 49 17.57 20.50 -3.06
C ASP A 49 16.14 20.43 -2.55
N GLU A 50 15.62 21.51 -1.94
CA GLU A 50 14.33 21.51 -1.24
C GLU A 50 13.16 21.21 -2.16
N ASP A 51 13.15 21.78 -3.38
CA ASP A 51 12.07 21.55 -4.34
C ASP A 51 12.09 20.11 -4.85
N ILE A 52 13.27 19.59 -5.15
CA ILE A 52 13.45 18.18 -5.57
C ILE A 52 13.05 17.24 -4.46
N ARG A 53 13.46 17.51 -3.22
CA ARG A 53 13.06 16.75 -2.04
C ARG A 53 11.54 16.74 -1.87
N SER A 54 10.90 17.89 -2.01
CA SER A 54 9.45 18.03 -1.89
C SER A 54 8.71 17.21 -2.94
N LEU A 55 9.12 17.27 -4.22
CA LEU A 55 8.51 16.48 -5.28
C LEU A 55 8.71 14.98 -5.08
N LYS A 56 9.91 14.54 -4.71
CA LYS A 56 10.18 13.12 -4.40
C LYS A 56 9.38 12.64 -3.19
N SER A 57 9.22 13.48 -2.18
CA SER A 57 8.41 13.18 -1.01
C SER A 57 6.92 13.04 -1.37
N LEU A 58 6.38 13.92 -2.21
CA LEU A 58 5.01 13.80 -2.72
C LEU A 58 4.79 12.49 -3.48
N ILE A 59 5.73 12.09 -4.34
CA ILE A 59 5.66 10.81 -5.03
C ILE A 59 5.69 9.66 -4.02
N LEU A 60 6.66 9.65 -3.09
CA LEU A 60 6.84 8.57 -2.12
C LEU A 60 5.62 8.40 -1.23
N PHE A 61 5.11 9.48 -0.64
CA PHE A 61 3.95 9.42 0.23
C PHE A 61 2.66 9.12 -0.54
N GLY A 62 2.54 9.63 -1.77
CA GLY A 62 1.42 9.32 -2.66
C GLY A 62 1.32 7.83 -2.99
N ILE A 63 2.43 7.22 -3.46
CA ILE A 63 2.44 5.77 -3.74
C ILE A 63 2.30 4.92 -2.48
N ARG A 64 2.73 5.41 -1.33
CA ARG A 64 2.55 4.73 -0.05
C ARG A 64 1.08 4.62 0.35
N GLY A 65 0.31 5.71 0.20
CA GLY A 65 -1.15 5.69 0.41
C GLY A 65 -1.85 4.80 -0.63
N MET A 66 -1.48 4.96 -1.91
CA MET A 66 -2.04 4.13 -2.99
C MET A 66 -1.76 2.64 -2.78
N ALA A 67 -0.61 2.26 -2.22
CA ALA A 67 -0.27 0.88 -1.93
C ALA A 67 -1.22 0.24 -0.90
N ALA A 68 -1.69 1.01 0.07
CA ALA A 68 -2.70 0.53 1.03
C ALA A 68 -4.02 0.21 0.32
N TYR A 69 -4.50 1.07 -0.55
CA TYR A 69 -5.72 0.83 -1.34
C TYR A 69 -5.56 -0.36 -2.29
N ALA A 70 -4.42 -0.44 -3.01
CA ALA A 70 -4.13 -1.58 -3.87
C ALA A 70 -4.07 -2.90 -3.11
N TYR A 71 -3.54 -2.88 -1.88
CA TYR A 71 -3.50 -4.06 -1.02
C TYR A 71 -4.91 -4.52 -0.63
N HIS A 72 -5.79 -3.62 -0.19
CA HIS A 72 -7.18 -3.96 0.15
C HIS A 72 -7.93 -4.54 -1.06
N ALA A 73 -7.76 -3.97 -2.24
CA ALA A 73 -8.33 -4.53 -3.46
C ALA A 73 -7.78 -5.93 -3.77
N SER A 74 -6.46 -6.12 -3.62
CA SER A 74 -5.79 -7.41 -3.91
C SER A 74 -6.21 -8.54 -2.97
N VAL A 75 -6.50 -8.24 -1.71
CA VAL A 75 -7.02 -9.21 -0.72
C VAL A 75 -8.38 -9.76 -1.14
N LEU A 76 -9.15 -8.97 -1.89
CA LEU A 76 -10.44 -9.37 -2.48
C LEU A 76 -10.28 -9.99 -3.88
N GLY A 77 -9.07 -10.18 -4.38
CA GLY A 77 -8.78 -10.76 -5.69
C GLY A 77 -8.74 -9.77 -6.86
N TYR A 78 -8.79 -8.47 -6.58
CA TYR A 78 -8.77 -7.42 -7.60
C TYR A 78 -7.38 -6.82 -7.75
N THR A 79 -6.84 -6.85 -8.96
CA THR A 79 -5.52 -6.30 -9.29
C THR A 79 -5.57 -5.55 -10.63
N ASP A 80 -4.69 -4.56 -10.78
CA ASP A 80 -4.56 -3.80 -12.02
C ASP A 80 -3.07 -3.66 -12.38
N GLU A 81 -2.73 -4.09 -13.58
CA GLU A 81 -1.34 -4.07 -14.07
C GLU A 81 -0.80 -2.64 -14.25
N THR A 82 -1.66 -1.69 -14.60
CA THR A 82 -1.28 -0.28 -14.76
C THR A 82 -0.82 0.29 -13.43
N ILE A 83 -1.54 -0.01 -12.35
CA ILE A 83 -1.19 0.42 -10.99
C ILE A 83 0.14 -0.23 -10.59
N SER A 84 0.29 -1.52 -10.82
CA SER A 84 1.52 -2.26 -10.50
C SER A 84 2.74 -1.70 -11.25
N LYS A 85 2.62 -1.45 -12.54
CA LYS A 85 3.68 -0.84 -13.36
C LYS A 85 4.04 0.56 -12.87
N PHE A 86 3.04 1.33 -12.44
CA PHE A 86 3.29 2.67 -11.95
C PHE A 86 4.09 2.70 -10.65
N PHE A 87 3.89 1.75 -9.74
CA PHE A 87 4.73 1.64 -8.54
C PHE A 87 6.21 1.54 -8.89
N TYR A 88 6.57 0.69 -9.86
CA TYR A 88 7.97 0.58 -10.30
C TYR A 88 8.47 1.87 -10.94
N LYS A 89 7.66 2.53 -11.78
CA LYS A 89 8.00 3.82 -12.39
C LYS A 89 8.24 4.90 -11.35
N ALA A 90 7.37 5.00 -10.36
CA ALA A 90 7.45 5.98 -9.29
C ALA A 90 8.67 5.75 -8.39
N LEU A 91 8.94 4.52 -7.98
CA LEU A 91 10.12 4.16 -7.20
C LEU A 91 11.41 4.42 -7.98
N PHE A 92 11.43 4.12 -9.28
CA PHE A 92 12.54 4.46 -10.16
C PHE A 92 12.79 5.97 -10.19
N ALA A 93 11.74 6.79 -10.39
CA ALA A 93 11.84 8.23 -10.42
C ALA A 93 12.43 8.82 -9.11
N ILE A 94 12.02 8.28 -7.97
CA ILE A 94 12.56 8.66 -6.65
C ILE A 94 14.07 8.37 -6.56
N GLY A 95 14.50 7.23 -7.11
CA GLY A 95 15.91 6.80 -7.10
C GLY A 95 16.82 7.61 -8.01
N MET A 96 16.29 8.34 -8.98
CA MET A 96 17.10 9.10 -9.93
C MET A 96 17.71 10.35 -9.29
N LYS A 97 19.04 10.44 -9.32
CA LYS A 97 19.78 11.57 -8.72
C LYS A 97 19.73 12.84 -9.58
N ASP A 98 19.73 12.69 -10.90
CA ASP A 98 19.87 13.79 -11.86
C ASP A 98 18.52 14.28 -12.44
N TRP A 99 17.40 13.89 -11.83
CA TRP A 99 16.09 14.34 -12.25
C TRP A 99 15.72 15.66 -11.58
N GLY A 100 15.50 16.67 -12.41
CA GLY A 100 14.99 17.97 -12.00
C GLY A 100 13.46 18.01 -11.94
N MET A 101 12.97 19.21 -11.68
CA MET A 101 11.53 19.50 -11.56
C MET A 101 10.78 19.14 -12.85
N ASP A 102 11.36 19.37 -14.00
CA ASP A 102 10.81 19.07 -15.33
C ASP A 102 10.44 17.59 -15.51
N LYS A 103 11.19 16.69 -14.89
CA LYS A 103 10.96 15.24 -14.93
C LYS A 103 10.12 14.73 -13.78
N LEU A 104 10.24 15.33 -12.60
CA LEU A 104 9.54 14.86 -11.39
C LEU A 104 8.09 15.33 -11.33
N LEU A 105 7.79 16.56 -11.74
CA LEU A 105 6.43 17.10 -11.71
C LEU A 105 5.42 16.28 -12.52
N PRO A 106 5.74 15.82 -13.76
CA PRO A 106 4.86 14.89 -14.48
C PRO A 106 4.56 13.60 -13.70
N ILE A 107 5.53 13.06 -12.96
CA ILE A 107 5.32 11.86 -12.14
C ILE A 107 4.39 12.17 -10.95
N VAL A 108 4.53 13.31 -10.29
CA VAL A 108 3.61 13.76 -9.22
C VAL A 108 2.17 13.83 -9.74
N LEU A 109 1.96 14.41 -10.90
CA LEU A 109 0.62 14.48 -11.51
C LEU A 109 0.08 13.09 -11.90
N GLU A 110 0.97 12.21 -12.34
CA GLU A 110 0.60 10.83 -12.67
C GLU A 110 0.23 10.02 -11.42
N VAL A 111 0.86 10.28 -10.25
CA VAL A 111 0.43 9.70 -8.95
C VAL A 111 -1.06 9.95 -8.74
N GLY A 112 -1.53 11.19 -8.94
CA GLY A 112 -2.95 11.52 -8.78
C GLY A 112 -3.87 10.73 -9.72
N LYS A 113 -3.49 10.63 -11.01
CA LYS A 113 -4.27 9.89 -12.01
C LYS A 113 -4.35 8.39 -11.71
N VAL A 114 -3.21 7.79 -11.35
CA VAL A 114 -3.16 6.36 -11.07
C VAL A 114 -3.81 6.05 -9.72
N ASN A 115 -3.74 6.97 -8.75
CA ASN A 115 -4.46 6.83 -7.49
C ASN A 115 -5.97 6.84 -7.71
N LEU A 116 -6.51 7.69 -8.57
CA LEU A 116 -7.93 7.67 -8.94
C LEU A 116 -8.33 6.29 -9.47
N ARG A 117 -7.53 5.71 -10.37
CA ARG A 117 -7.76 4.36 -10.88
C ARG A 117 -7.68 3.30 -9.79
N CYS A 118 -6.77 3.47 -8.83
CA CYS A 118 -6.65 2.56 -7.69
C CYS A 118 -7.89 2.63 -6.77
N MET A 119 -8.43 3.82 -6.55
CA MET A 119 -9.66 4.02 -5.78
C MET A 119 -10.88 3.41 -6.50
N GLU A 120 -10.99 3.56 -7.82
CA GLU A 120 -12.03 2.89 -8.63
C GLU A 120 -11.94 1.36 -8.49
N LEU A 121 -10.72 0.80 -8.55
CA LEU A 121 -10.50 -0.63 -8.36
C LEU A 121 -10.94 -1.10 -6.97
N LEU A 122 -10.61 -0.33 -5.92
CA LEU A 122 -11.02 -0.64 -4.55
C LEU A 122 -12.53 -0.53 -4.37
N ASP A 123 -13.17 0.51 -4.92
CA ASP A 123 -14.63 0.65 -4.90
C ASP A 123 -15.31 -0.55 -5.56
N GLN A 124 -14.84 -0.93 -6.75
CA GLN A 124 -15.34 -2.12 -7.44
C GLN A 124 -15.15 -3.39 -6.60
N ALA A 125 -13.99 -3.58 -5.97
CA ALA A 125 -13.71 -4.73 -5.13
C ALA A 125 -14.67 -4.79 -3.94
N ASN A 126 -14.84 -3.68 -3.23
CA ASN A 126 -15.69 -3.59 -2.06
C ASN A 126 -17.17 -3.74 -2.42
N THR A 127 -17.67 -3.01 -3.42
CA THR A 127 -19.09 -3.04 -3.79
C THR A 127 -19.50 -4.38 -4.38
N THR A 128 -18.60 -5.05 -5.11
CA THR A 128 -18.88 -6.41 -5.62
C THR A 128 -18.89 -7.44 -4.49
N THR A 129 -18.02 -7.28 -3.49
CA THR A 129 -17.87 -8.28 -2.40
C THR A 129 -18.91 -8.08 -1.31
N TYR A 130 -19.18 -6.83 -0.91
CA TYR A 130 -20.02 -6.50 0.26
C TYR A 130 -21.35 -5.84 -0.10
N GLY A 131 -21.55 -5.49 -1.35
CA GLY A 131 -22.73 -4.77 -1.82
C GLY A 131 -22.56 -3.25 -1.78
N THR A 132 -23.46 -2.56 -2.47
CA THR A 132 -23.51 -1.09 -2.46
C THR A 132 -24.09 -0.58 -1.15
N PRO A 133 -23.43 0.37 -0.48
CA PRO A 133 -23.95 0.96 0.75
C PRO A 133 -25.35 1.58 0.55
N VAL A 134 -26.24 1.31 1.49
CA VAL A 134 -27.60 1.89 1.51
C VAL A 134 -27.85 2.53 2.89
N PRO A 135 -28.65 3.60 2.97
CA PRO A 135 -29.03 4.18 4.26
C PRO A 135 -29.65 3.12 5.16
N THR A 136 -29.03 2.90 6.33
CA THR A 136 -29.44 1.86 7.27
C THR A 136 -29.62 2.47 8.65
N THR A 137 -30.70 2.10 9.35
CA THR A 137 -30.90 2.49 10.74
C THR A 137 -30.05 1.59 11.64
N VAL A 138 -29.19 2.20 12.43
CA VAL A 138 -28.35 1.50 13.42
C VAL A 138 -28.69 1.96 14.84
N PRO A 139 -28.69 1.05 15.84
CA PRO A 139 -28.89 1.45 17.22
C PRO A 139 -27.69 2.24 17.74
N LEU A 140 -27.93 3.32 18.48
CA LEU A 140 -26.90 4.11 19.15
C LEU A 140 -26.69 3.69 20.63
N THR A 141 -27.41 2.66 21.07
CA THR A 141 -27.34 2.13 22.43
C THR A 141 -26.44 0.92 22.50
N ILE A 142 -25.78 0.75 23.65
CA ILE A 142 -25.02 -0.45 23.95
C ILE A 142 -25.90 -1.52 24.57
N GLU A 143 -25.62 -2.79 24.26
CA GLU A 143 -26.26 -3.95 24.84
C GLU A 143 -25.43 -4.56 25.96
N LYS A 144 -26.09 -5.25 26.90
CA LYS A 144 -25.40 -5.96 27.98
C LYS A 144 -24.71 -7.22 27.43
N GLY A 145 -23.46 -7.39 27.76
CA GLY A 145 -22.68 -8.59 27.39
C GLY A 145 -21.22 -8.27 27.05
N PRO A 146 -20.45 -9.29 26.72
CA PRO A 146 -19.10 -9.09 26.22
C PRO A 146 -19.13 -8.38 24.87
N PHE A 147 -18.14 -7.54 24.61
CA PHE A 147 -18.09 -6.79 23.37
C PHE A 147 -16.65 -6.61 22.86
N ILE A 148 -16.55 -6.32 21.57
CA ILE A 148 -15.32 -5.90 20.89
C ILE A 148 -15.61 -4.58 20.19
N ILE A 149 -14.74 -3.59 20.33
CA ILE A 149 -14.76 -2.36 19.56
C ILE A 149 -13.73 -2.49 18.44
N ILE A 150 -14.16 -2.22 17.21
CA ILE A 150 -13.30 -2.24 16.04
C ILE A 150 -13.28 -0.86 15.37
N THR A 151 -12.09 -0.42 14.97
CA THR A 151 -11.89 0.80 14.20
C THR A 151 -10.83 0.54 13.14
N GLY A 152 -10.83 1.32 12.07
CA GLY A 152 -9.89 1.18 10.96
C GLY A 152 -10.58 1.15 9.60
N HIS A 153 -9.95 0.52 8.60
CA HIS A 153 -10.38 0.57 7.19
C HIS A 153 -10.50 -0.81 6.54
N ASP A 154 -10.05 -1.89 7.20
CA ASP A 154 -9.99 -3.21 6.58
C ASP A 154 -11.33 -3.95 6.72
N LEU A 155 -12.15 -3.89 5.67
CA LEU A 155 -13.45 -4.58 5.63
C LEU A 155 -13.31 -6.10 5.62
N LYS A 156 -12.19 -6.65 5.12
CA LYS A 156 -11.96 -8.08 5.17
C LYS A 156 -11.70 -8.57 6.59
N ASP A 157 -10.94 -7.83 7.37
CA ASP A 157 -10.71 -8.13 8.79
C ASP A 157 -12.03 -8.03 9.58
N LEU A 158 -12.87 -7.02 9.29
CA LEU A 158 -14.20 -6.92 9.89
C LEU A 158 -15.06 -8.14 9.53
N GLN A 159 -15.09 -8.56 8.28
CA GLN A 159 -15.81 -9.77 7.86
C GLN A 159 -15.36 -10.99 8.65
N LEU A 160 -14.05 -11.23 8.71
CA LEU A 160 -13.49 -12.37 9.42
C LEU A 160 -13.80 -12.33 10.92
N LEU A 161 -13.78 -11.14 11.53
CA LEU A 161 -14.16 -10.97 12.95
C LEU A 161 -15.64 -11.32 13.16
N LEU A 162 -16.53 -10.85 12.31
CA LEU A 162 -17.97 -11.16 12.39
C LEU A 162 -18.22 -12.67 12.21
N GLU A 163 -17.53 -13.32 11.29
CA GLU A 163 -17.59 -14.76 11.10
C GLU A 163 -17.11 -15.53 12.34
N GLN A 164 -15.99 -15.09 12.95
CA GLN A 164 -15.44 -15.73 14.15
C GLN A 164 -16.31 -15.56 15.39
N THR A 165 -17.03 -14.45 15.50
CA THR A 165 -17.85 -14.11 16.68
C THR A 165 -19.32 -14.49 16.53
N LYS A 166 -19.72 -14.96 15.35
CA LYS A 166 -21.09 -15.40 15.07
C LYS A 166 -21.55 -16.44 16.10
N ASP A 167 -22.73 -16.24 16.64
CA ASP A 167 -23.38 -17.13 17.62
C ASP A 167 -22.63 -17.32 18.95
N LYS A 168 -21.65 -16.46 19.27
CA LYS A 168 -20.88 -16.53 20.53
C LYS A 168 -21.36 -15.54 21.58
N GLY A 169 -22.43 -14.80 21.33
CA GLY A 169 -22.96 -13.81 22.28
C GLY A 169 -22.02 -12.63 22.54
N ILE A 170 -21.19 -12.29 21.56
CA ILE A 170 -20.28 -11.16 21.60
C ILE A 170 -20.83 -10.05 20.72
N ASN A 171 -21.00 -8.85 21.28
CA ASN A 171 -21.43 -7.67 20.55
C ASN A 171 -20.22 -7.03 19.84
N ILE A 172 -20.36 -6.67 18.56
CA ILE A 172 -19.33 -5.96 17.80
C ILE A 172 -19.79 -4.54 17.57
N TYR A 173 -19.00 -3.57 18.00
CA TYR A 173 -19.25 -2.15 17.79
C TYR A 173 -18.17 -1.59 16.87
N THR A 174 -18.61 -0.89 15.84
CA THR A 174 -17.73 -0.18 14.89
C THR A 174 -17.56 1.27 15.32
N HIS A 175 -16.42 1.87 14.95
CA HIS A 175 -16.08 3.25 15.27
C HIS A 175 -15.31 3.90 14.12
N GLY A 176 -15.49 5.23 13.96
CA GLY A 176 -14.76 6.01 12.97
C GLY A 176 -15.11 5.58 11.55
N GLU A 177 -14.09 5.28 10.74
CA GLU A 177 -14.27 4.94 9.33
C GLU A 177 -14.82 3.54 9.06
N MET A 178 -15.07 2.76 10.11
CA MET A 178 -15.84 1.50 10.02
C MET A 178 -17.36 1.69 10.15
N LEU A 179 -17.83 2.94 10.28
CA LEU A 179 -19.27 3.27 10.36
C LEU A 179 -19.95 3.16 9.00
#